data_e9d98518edfdcb1e82805f6a532babbe
#
_entry.id   e9d98518edfdcb1e82805f6a532babbe
#
_cell.length_a   1.000
_cell.length_b   1.000
_cell.length_c   1.000
_cell.angle_alpha   90.00
_cell.angle_beta   90.00
_cell.angle_gamma   90.00
#
_symmetry.space_group_name_H-M   'P 1'
#
loop_
_entity.id
_entity.type
_entity.pdbx_description
1 polymer ?
#
loop_
_entity_poly.entity_id
_entity_poly.type
_entity_poly.pdbx_seq_one_letter_code
_entity_poly.pdbx_strand_id
1 'polypeptide(L)'
;MKLCTLSHSKSGWSQPWLPALDSEQTLVLVFAAPGFDEEETALEELRRAYPRATFVGGSTSGEILGKSVRDGTLVAAVARFEKTRLRAATATLQATGARDGGTEAYAAGGALAEQLAAPDLRAVFVMCDGIHVDGEALVGGLVDALPETVVVSSGLAGDSDRFHRT
;
A
#
# COMPACT_ATOMS: atom_id res chain seq x y z
N MET A 1 -19.24 0.47 6.36
CA MET A 1 -17.79 0.38 6.56
C MET A 1 -17.44 0.76 8.00
N LYS A 2 -16.54 0.02 8.65
CA LYS A 2 -15.97 0.38 9.96
C LYS A 2 -14.50 0.69 9.77
N LEU A 3 -14.01 1.74 10.41
CA LEU A 3 -12.64 2.22 10.26
C LEU A 3 -12.02 2.46 11.64
N CYS A 4 -10.76 2.05 11.78
CA CYS A 4 -9.91 2.34 12.93
C CYS A 4 -8.54 2.81 12.42
N THR A 5 -7.96 3.82 13.03
CA THR A 5 -6.59 4.27 12.75
C THR A 5 -5.70 4.02 13.95
N LEU A 6 -4.52 3.49 13.70
CA LEU A 6 -3.54 3.11 14.71
C LEU A 6 -2.21 3.79 14.40
N SER A 7 -1.40 4.03 15.41
CA SER A 7 0.01 4.37 15.19
C SER A 7 0.89 3.59 16.17
N HIS A 8 2.09 3.29 15.74
CA HIS A 8 3.16 2.73 16.56
C HIS A 8 4.35 3.69 16.61
N SER A 9 4.95 3.80 17.77
CA SER A 9 6.15 4.59 18.01
C SER A 9 7.01 3.90 19.07
N LYS A 10 8.10 4.52 19.52
CA LYS A 10 8.93 4.01 20.63
C LYS A 10 8.14 3.75 21.91
N SER A 11 6.99 4.39 22.10
CA SER A 11 6.09 4.15 23.24
C SER A 11 5.08 3.03 23.03
N GLY A 12 5.14 2.33 21.91
CA GLY A 12 4.21 1.26 21.53
C GLY A 12 3.02 1.76 20.73
N TRP A 13 1.95 0.96 20.68
CA TRP A 13 0.73 1.23 19.93
C TRP A 13 -0.14 2.28 20.62
N SER A 14 -0.74 3.15 19.81
CA SER A 14 -1.59 4.26 20.29
C SER A 14 -2.91 3.81 20.92
N GLN A 15 -3.37 2.60 20.62
CA GLN A 15 -4.59 2.02 21.17
C GLN A 15 -4.62 0.50 20.97
N PRO A 16 -5.48 -0.22 21.71
CA PRO A 16 -5.64 -1.67 21.55
C PRO A 16 -6.15 -2.07 20.16
N TRP A 17 -5.87 -3.31 19.79
CA TRP A 17 -6.43 -3.94 18.60
C TRP A 17 -7.96 -4.02 18.65
N LEU A 18 -8.59 -4.02 17.49
CA LEU A 18 -10.00 -4.28 17.33
C LEU A 18 -10.20 -5.58 16.52
N PRO A 19 -10.08 -6.76 17.14
CA PRO A 19 -10.15 -8.06 16.44
C PRO A 19 -11.46 -8.25 15.66
N ALA A 20 -12.55 -7.59 16.07
CA ALA A 20 -13.81 -7.61 15.36
C ALA A 20 -13.74 -7.00 13.95
N LEU A 21 -12.66 -6.30 13.62
CA LEU A 21 -12.42 -5.78 12.26
C LEU A 21 -11.70 -6.80 11.37
N ASP A 22 -11.14 -7.90 11.89
CA ASP A 22 -10.45 -8.90 11.07
C ASP A 22 -11.42 -9.69 10.21
N SER A 23 -11.24 -9.63 8.90
CA SER A 23 -12.01 -10.39 7.90
C SER A 23 -11.36 -10.32 6.53
N GLU A 24 -11.80 -11.15 5.59
CA GLU A 24 -11.40 -11.10 4.17
C GLU A 24 -11.86 -9.80 3.46
N GLN A 25 -12.78 -9.06 4.06
CA GLN A 25 -13.23 -7.75 3.60
C GLN A 25 -12.54 -6.59 4.33
N THR A 26 -11.42 -6.86 4.98
CA THR A 26 -10.64 -5.84 5.68
C THR A 26 -9.40 -5.48 4.89
N LEU A 27 -9.25 -4.20 4.63
CA LEU A 27 -8.03 -3.59 4.10
C LEU A 27 -7.28 -2.93 5.25
N VAL A 28 -6.00 -3.24 5.35
CA VAL A 28 -5.06 -2.55 6.25
C VAL A 28 -4.10 -1.75 5.39
N LEU A 29 -4.22 -0.43 5.43
CA LEU A 29 -3.26 0.47 4.82
C LEU A 29 -2.18 0.80 5.85
N VAL A 30 -0.92 0.60 5.48
CA VAL A 30 0.23 0.82 6.39
C VAL A 30 1.21 1.78 5.75
N PHE A 31 1.54 2.83 6.48
CA PHE A 31 2.58 3.78 6.12
C PHE A 31 3.57 3.88 7.27
N ALA A 32 4.84 3.66 6.99
CA ALA A 32 5.85 3.58 8.02
C ALA A 32 7.13 4.32 7.62
N ALA A 33 7.82 4.89 8.59
CA ALA A 33 9.16 5.40 8.38
C ALA A 33 10.08 4.28 7.88
N PRO A 34 11.09 4.60 7.07
CA PRO A 34 12.12 3.65 6.71
C PRO A 34 12.78 3.03 7.95
N GLY A 35 13.00 1.71 7.94
CA GLY A 35 13.58 0.97 9.06
C GLY A 35 12.58 0.20 9.91
N PHE A 36 11.28 0.44 9.79
CA PHE A 36 10.26 -0.40 10.45
C PHE A 36 10.22 -1.84 9.92
N ASP A 37 10.74 -2.08 8.73
CA ASP A 37 10.95 -3.41 8.15
C ASP A 37 12.15 -4.14 8.78
N GLU A 38 13.13 -3.41 9.32
CA GLU A 38 14.31 -3.97 9.96
C GLU A 38 14.04 -4.42 11.41
N GLU A 39 13.09 -3.79 12.09
CA GLU A 39 12.67 -4.14 13.46
C GLU A 39 11.49 -5.15 13.50
N GLU A 40 11.01 -5.61 12.37
CA GLU A 40 9.94 -6.60 12.09
C GLU A 40 8.75 -6.64 13.07
N THR A 41 8.91 -6.22 14.32
CA THR A 41 7.97 -6.46 15.41
C THR A 41 6.61 -5.78 15.23
N ALA A 42 6.58 -4.49 14.89
CA ALA A 42 5.30 -3.75 14.81
C ALA A 42 4.43 -4.19 13.62
N LEU A 43 5.03 -4.43 12.46
CA LEU A 43 4.31 -4.91 11.28
C LEU A 43 3.83 -6.36 11.47
N GLU A 44 4.64 -7.20 12.09
CA GLU A 44 4.25 -8.58 12.44
C GLU A 44 3.13 -8.63 13.48
N GLU A 45 3.20 -7.77 14.51
CA GLU A 45 2.11 -7.65 15.49
C GLU A 45 0.81 -7.27 14.81
N LEU A 46 0.85 -6.30 13.88
CA LEU A 46 -0.31 -5.87 13.11
C LEU A 46 -0.86 -7.01 12.23
N ARG A 47 0.01 -7.78 11.58
CA ARG A 47 -0.38 -8.95 10.78
C ARG A 47 -1.00 -10.06 11.64
N ARG A 48 -0.47 -10.29 12.84
CA ARG A 48 -1.04 -11.25 13.80
C ARG A 48 -2.40 -10.81 14.32
N ALA A 49 -2.60 -9.49 14.49
CA ALA A 49 -3.88 -8.94 14.93
C ALA A 49 -4.98 -9.03 13.86
N TYR A 50 -4.60 -9.00 12.57
CA TYR A 50 -5.52 -9.03 11.42
C TYR A 50 -5.09 -10.06 10.38
N PRO A 51 -5.07 -11.37 10.71
CA PRO A 51 -4.51 -12.41 9.86
C PRO A 51 -5.30 -12.69 8.56
N ARG A 52 -6.55 -12.23 8.48
CA ARG A 52 -7.42 -12.40 7.32
C ARG A 52 -7.49 -11.16 6.42
N ALA A 53 -6.91 -10.05 6.87
CA ALA A 53 -6.97 -8.79 6.15
C ALA A 53 -5.99 -8.75 4.96
N THR A 54 -6.35 -7.94 3.97
CA THR A 54 -5.44 -7.55 2.89
C THR A 54 -4.60 -6.36 3.35
N PHE A 55 -3.28 -6.47 3.22
CA PHE A 55 -2.33 -5.41 3.58
C PHE A 55 -1.80 -4.73 2.32
N VAL A 56 -1.82 -3.39 2.33
CA VAL A 56 -1.19 -2.55 1.30
C VAL A 56 -0.51 -1.38 2.00
N GLY A 57 0.65 -0.99 1.51
CA GLY A 57 1.37 0.16 2.05
C GLY A 57 2.82 0.18 1.63
N GLY A 58 3.60 1.04 2.25
CA GLY A 58 5.01 1.19 1.99
C GLY A 58 5.67 2.15 2.96
N SER A 59 6.97 2.32 2.79
CA SER A 59 7.74 3.33 3.50
C SER A 59 7.36 4.75 3.04
N THR A 60 7.57 5.73 3.91
CA THR A 60 7.20 7.13 3.66
C THR A 60 8.30 8.07 4.17
N SER A 61 8.24 9.31 3.69
CA SER A 61 9.10 10.40 4.17
C SER A 61 8.41 11.27 5.24
N GLY A 62 7.45 10.69 5.96
CA GLY A 62 6.70 11.31 7.05
C GLY A 62 5.28 10.75 7.12
N GLU A 63 4.84 10.36 8.31
CA GLU A 63 3.55 9.67 8.54
C GLU A 63 2.50 10.67 8.98
N ILE A 64 1.37 10.70 8.27
CA ILE A 64 0.25 11.58 8.58
C ILE A 64 -0.80 10.80 9.38
N LEU A 65 -1.11 11.30 10.59
CA LEU A 65 -2.23 10.82 11.40
C LEU A 65 -3.07 11.99 11.89
N GLY A 66 -4.32 12.05 11.43
CA GLY A 66 -5.21 13.15 11.72
C GLY A 66 -4.70 14.48 11.17
N LYS A 67 -4.30 15.40 12.06
CA LYS A 67 -3.77 16.74 11.72
C LYS A 67 -2.26 16.87 11.93
N SER A 68 -1.59 15.78 12.22
CA SER A 68 -0.17 15.78 12.58
C SER A 68 0.64 15.00 11.56
N VAL A 69 1.79 15.53 11.20
CA VAL A 69 2.86 14.80 10.50
C VAL A 69 3.88 14.36 11.56
N ARG A 70 4.36 13.15 11.45
CA ARG A 70 5.33 12.54 12.37
C ARG A 70 6.43 11.86 11.58
N ASP A 71 7.59 11.77 12.18
CA ASP A 71 8.73 11.01 11.65
C ASP A 71 9.04 9.85 12.59
N GLY A 72 9.53 8.75 12.02
CA GLY A 72 9.95 7.58 12.79
C GLY A 72 8.78 6.84 13.45
N THR A 73 7.63 6.81 12.79
CA THR A 73 6.43 6.12 13.26
C THR A 73 5.92 5.13 12.21
N LEU A 74 4.97 4.29 12.61
CA LEU A 74 4.11 3.53 11.72
C LEU A 74 2.67 3.99 11.94
N VAL A 75 1.95 4.24 10.86
CA VAL A 75 0.53 4.56 10.88
C VAL A 75 -0.22 3.51 10.08
N ALA A 76 -1.31 3.00 10.64
CA ALA A 76 -2.16 2.04 9.98
C ALA A 76 -3.63 2.47 10.01
N ALA A 77 -4.32 2.27 8.90
CA ALA A 77 -5.76 2.39 8.80
C ALA A 77 -6.38 1.01 8.52
N VAL A 78 -7.18 0.52 9.45
CA VAL A 78 -7.88 -0.77 9.36
C VAL A 78 -9.33 -0.49 8.96
N ALA A 79 -9.66 -0.80 7.71
CA ALA A 79 -10.97 -0.55 7.11
C ALA A 79 -11.69 -1.86 6.81
N ARG A 80 -12.72 -2.19 7.57
CA ARG A 80 -13.60 -3.32 7.28
C ARG A 80 -14.79 -2.87 6.45
N PHE A 81 -14.90 -3.41 5.25
CA PHE A 81 -16.02 -3.19 4.35
C PHE A 81 -17.14 -4.18 4.65
N GLU A 82 -18.37 -3.82 4.30
CA GLU A 82 -19.57 -4.65 4.48
C GLU A 82 -19.97 -5.35 3.17
N LYS A 83 -19.76 -4.68 2.04
CA LYS A 83 -20.21 -5.16 0.72
C LYS A 83 -19.09 -5.20 -0.32
N THR A 84 -17.99 -4.47 -0.11
CA THR A 84 -16.86 -4.43 -1.04
C THR A 84 -16.05 -5.72 -0.93
N ARG A 85 -15.80 -6.35 -2.05
CA ARG A 85 -14.83 -7.45 -2.17
C ARG A 85 -13.45 -6.86 -2.43
N LEU A 86 -12.44 -7.40 -1.78
CA LEU A 86 -11.05 -7.02 -1.97
C LEU A 86 -10.33 -8.06 -2.83
N ARG A 87 -9.47 -7.59 -3.70
CA ARG A 87 -8.48 -8.39 -4.42
C ARG A 87 -7.13 -7.71 -4.30
N ALA A 88 -6.08 -8.48 -4.22
CA ALA A 88 -4.71 -7.98 -4.23
C ALA A 88 -3.93 -8.65 -5.36
N ALA A 89 -3.06 -7.87 -5.98
CA ALA A 89 -2.10 -8.32 -6.97
C ALA A 89 -0.75 -7.64 -6.71
N THR A 90 0.33 -8.30 -7.09
CA THR A 90 1.68 -7.77 -7.00
C THR A 90 2.43 -8.01 -8.30
N ALA A 91 3.29 -7.06 -8.65
CA ALA A 91 4.26 -7.22 -9.73
C ALA A 91 5.65 -6.87 -9.19
N THR A 92 6.63 -7.67 -9.54
CA THR A 92 8.04 -7.41 -9.22
C THR A 92 8.71 -6.89 -10.47
N LEU A 93 9.29 -5.70 -10.36
CA LEU A 93 10.10 -5.11 -11.41
C LEU A 93 11.58 -5.37 -11.12
N GLN A 94 12.36 -5.68 -12.15
CA GLN A 94 13.80 -5.84 -12.00
C GLN A 94 14.42 -4.44 -11.89
N ALA A 95 15.25 -4.22 -10.87
CA ALA A 95 16.04 -3.01 -10.77
C ALA A 95 17.18 -3.06 -11.81
N THR A 96 16.89 -2.72 -13.06
CA THR A 96 17.85 -2.81 -14.17
C THR A 96 18.87 -1.69 -14.18
N GLY A 97 18.83 -0.76 -13.22
CA GLY A 97 19.78 0.36 -13.10
C GLY A 97 19.70 1.40 -14.24
N ALA A 98 19.01 1.09 -15.32
CA ALA A 98 18.69 2.00 -16.40
C ALA A 98 17.17 2.20 -16.39
N ARG A 99 16.72 3.45 -16.36
CA ARG A 99 15.32 3.76 -16.68
C ARG A 99 15.13 3.40 -18.15
N ASP A 100 14.45 2.29 -18.40
CA ASP A 100 14.11 1.81 -19.75
C ASP A 100 13.03 2.65 -20.46
N GLY A 101 12.84 3.89 -20.00
CA GLY A 101 11.79 4.79 -20.51
C GLY A 101 10.39 4.43 -20.03
N GLY A 102 10.29 3.64 -18.95
CA GLY A 102 9.00 3.27 -18.36
C GLY A 102 8.30 2.07 -19.00
N THR A 103 8.90 1.42 -20.00
CA THR A 103 8.29 0.29 -20.73
C THR A 103 7.97 -0.88 -19.80
N GLU A 104 8.89 -1.24 -18.93
CA GLU A 104 8.70 -2.33 -17.97
C GLU A 104 7.62 -1.99 -16.93
N ALA A 105 7.62 -0.74 -16.43
CA ALA A 105 6.61 -0.27 -15.49
C ALA A 105 5.21 -0.24 -16.14
N TYR A 106 5.11 0.23 -17.39
CA TYR A 106 3.86 0.21 -18.15
C TYR A 106 3.33 -1.22 -18.35
N ALA A 107 4.20 -2.16 -18.76
CA ALA A 107 3.82 -3.56 -18.91
C ALA A 107 3.36 -4.18 -17.58
N ALA A 108 4.03 -3.84 -16.47
CA ALA A 108 3.62 -4.28 -15.14
C ALA A 108 2.24 -3.73 -14.75
N GLY A 109 1.94 -2.48 -15.11
CA GLY A 109 0.60 -1.89 -14.94
C GLY A 109 -0.48 -2.69 -15.66
N GLY A 110 -0.27 -3.05 -16.91
CA GLY A 110 -1.17 -3.91 -17.68
C GLY A 110 -1.35 -5.29 -17.05
N ALA A 111 -0.26 -5.93 -16.63
CA ALA A 111 -0.30 -7.24 -15.97
C ALA A 111 -1.05 -7.21 -14.62
N LEU A 112 -0.93 -6.12 -13.84
CA LEU A 112 -1.71 -5.92 -12.62
C LEU A 112 -3.20 -5.74 -12.93
N ALA A 113 -3.54 -4.99 -13.98
CA ALA A 113 -4.91 -4.82 -14.43
C ALA A 113 -5.57 -6.17 -14.79
N GLU A 114 -4.87 -7.02 -15.52
CA GLU A 114 -5.34 -8.37 -15.89
C GLU A 114 -5.61 -9.24 -14.64
N GLN A 115 -4.70 -9.21 -13.66
CA GLN A 115 -4.85 -9.98 -12.41
C GLN A 115 -6.05 -9.50 -11.57
N LEU A 116 -6.33 -8.20 -11.60
CA LEU A 116 -7.41 -7.58 -10.83
C LEU A 116 -8.76 -7.59 -11.56
N ALA A 117 -8.77 -7.86 -12.84
CA ALA A 117 -9.97 -7.78 -13.68
C ALA A 117 -11.15 -8.54 -13.08
N ALA A 118 -12.28 -7.87 -12.96
CA ALA A 118 -13.54 -8.43 -12.49
C ALA A 118 -14.72 -7.58 -12.99
N PRO A 119 -15.89 -8.20 -13.27
CA PRO A 119 -17.06 -7.45 -13.75
C PRO A 119 -17.56 -6.37 -12.79
N ASP A 120 -17.27 -6.51 -11.52
CA ASP A 120 -17.66 -5.60 -10.45
C ASP A 120 -16.50 -4.73 -9.92
N LEU A 121 -15.35 -4.72 -10.59
CA LEU A 121 -14.24 -3.82 -10.26
C LEU A 121 -14.69 -2.36 -10.39
N ARG A 122 -14.39 -1.55 -9.37
CA ARG A 122 -14.78 -0.12 -9.32
C ARG A 122 -13.61 0.80 -9.04
N ALA A 123 -12.61 0.31 -8.29
CA ALA A 123 -11.45 1.11 -7.96
C ALA A 123 -10.21 0.22 -7.79
N VAL A 124 -9.07 0.75 -8.16
CA VAL A 124 -7.74 0.19 -7.90
C VAL A 124 -6.95 1.21 -7.10
N PHE A 125 -6.35 0.75 -6.02
CA PHE A 125 -5.35 1.50 -5.28
C PHE A 125 -4.00 0.81 -5.47
N VAL A 126 -3.01 1.52 -5.99
CA VAL A 126 -1.68 0.98 -6.26
C VAL A 126 -0.61 1.75 -5.53
N MET A 127 0.32 1.02 -4.93
CA MET A 127 1.57 1.55 -4.36
C MET A 127 2.74 0.96 -5.12
N CYS A 128 3.75 1.75 -5.39
CA CYS A 128 4.99 1.28 -6.01
C CYS A 128 6.22 1.94 -5.40
N ASP A 129 7.37 1.34 -5.65
CA ASP A 129 8.67 1.91 -5.31
C ASP A 129 8.81 3.30 -5.95
N GLY A 130 9.07 4.32 -5.11
CA GLY A 130 9.17 5.71 -5.55
C GLY A 130 10.54 6.11 -6.10
N ILE A 131 11.55 5.22 -5.99
CA ILE A 131 12.92 5.50 -6.41
C ILE A 131 13.23 4.87 -7.77
N HIS A 132 12.81 3.60 -7.97
CA HIS A 132 13.24 2.80 -9.11
C HIS A 132 12.12 2.58 -10.14
N VAL A 133 10.87 2.82 -9.80
CA VAL A 133 9.71 2.61 -10.67
C VAL A 133 9.24 3.92 -11.29
N ASP A 134 9.00 3.92 -12.59
CA ASP A 134 8.27 5.00 -13.26
C ASP A 134 6.78 4.86 -12.94
N GLY A 135 6.32 5.61 -11.93
CA GLY A 135 4.94 5.57 -11.46
C GLY A 135 3.92 6.07 -12.48
N GLU A 136 4.30 7.01 -13.36
CA GLU A 136 3.43 7.50 -14.44
C GLU A 136 3.19 6.39 -15.46
N ALA A 137 4.26 5.72 -15.89
CA ALA A 137 4.15 4.61 -16.83
C ALA A 137 3.36 3.43 -16.23
N LEU A 138 3.58 3.08 -14.96
CA LEU A 138 2.82 2.04 -14.26
C LEU A 138 1.31 2.34 -14.25
N VAL A 139 0.95 3.57 -13.89
CA VAL A 139 -0.46 3.99 -13.86
C VAL A 139 -1.03 4.04 -15.28
N GLY A 140 -0.25 4.47 -16.27
CA GLY A 140 -0.64 4.45 -17.68
C GLY A 140 -1.03 3.04 -18.14
N GLY A 141 -0.19 2.04 -17.86
CA GLY A 141 -0.49 0.65 -18.19
C GLY A 141 -1.73 0.09 -17.48
N LEU A 142 -1.96 0.50 -16.22
CA LEU A 142 -3.20 0.16 -15.49
C LEU A 142 -4.43 0.78 -16.14
N VAL A 143 -4.39 2.08 -16.45
CA VAL A 143 -5.53 2.83 -16.98
C VAL A 143 -5.91 2.34 -18.38
N ASP A 144 -4.91 2.08 -19.24
CA ASP A 144 -5.16 1.63 -20.62
C ASP A 144 -5.75 0.22 -20.69
N ALA A 145 -5.47 -0.62 -19.68
CA ALA A 145 -5.97 -1.99 -19.61
C ALA A 145 -7.29 -2.15 -18.83
N LEU A 146 -7.71 -1.13 -18.08
CA LEU A 146 -8.94 -1.16 -17.27
C LEU A 146 -10.08 -0.40 -17.97
N PRO A 147 -11.35 -0.79 -17.70
CA PRO A 147 -12.50 0.01 -18.15
C PRO A 147 -12.44 1.45 -17.60
N GLU A 148 -12.82 2.44 -18.39
CA GLU A 148 -12.85 3.87 -18.01
C GLU A 148 -13.67 4.17 -16.74
N THR A 149 -14.55 3.26 -16.35
CA THR A 149 -15.39 3.39 -15.14
C THR A 149 -14.64 3.00 -13.87
N VAL A 150 -13.42 2.46 -13.97
CA VAL A 150 -12.60 2.07 -12.82
C VAL A 150 -11.73 3.24 -12.40
N VAL A 151 -11.87 3.66 -11.14
CA VAL A 151 -11.04 4.72 -10.58
C VAL A 151 -9.67 4.14 -10.18
N VAL A 152 -8.60 4.73 -10.68
CA VAL A 152 -7.23 4.39 -10.26
C VAL A 152 -6.70 5.49 -9.34
N SER A 153 -6.21 5.11 -8.17
CA SER A 153 -5.52 5.98 -7.23
C SER A 153 -4.16 5.37 -6.91
N SER A 154 -3.11 6.18 -6.88
CA SER A 154 -1.74 5.70 -6.71
C SER A 154 -0.98 6.49 -5.67
N GLY A 155 0.09 5.88 -5.15
CA GLY A 155 1.09 6.52 -4.33
C GLY A 155 2.47 5.91 -4.57
N LEU A 156 3.49 6.72 -4.36
CA LEU A 156 4.88 6.29 -4.38
C LEU A 156 5.36 6.10 -2.95
N ALA A 157 6.06 5.00 -2.69
CA ALA A 157 6.77 4.82 -1.45
C ALA A 157 7.96 5.78 -1.37
N GLY A 158 8.32 6.20 -0.17
CA GLY A 158 9.42 7.13 0.08
C GLY A 158 10.45 6.54 1.03
N ASP A 159 11.69 7.04 1.02
CA ASP A 159 12.79 6.60 1.85
C ASP A 159 13.42 7.74 2.68
N SER A 160 12.60 8.72 3.03
CA SER A 160 13.07 9.94 3.71
C SER A 160 14.18 10.63 2.91
N ASP A 161 15.34 10.85 3.53
CA ASP A 161 16.54 11.44 2.93
C ASP A 161 17.56 10.40 2.46
N ARG A 162 17.29 9.12 2.62
CA ARG A 162 18.24 8.03 2.31
C ARG A 162 18.33 7.74 0.82
N PHE A 163 17.24 7.75 0.09
CA PHE A 163 17.14 7.45 -1.35
C PHE A 163 17.79 6.12 -1.77
N HIS A 164 17.69 5.08 -0.94
CA HIS A 164 18.27 3.78 -1.20
C HIS A 164 17.27 2.73 -1.63
N ARG A 165 16.13 2.64 -0.93
CA ARG A 165 15.06 1.66 -1.21
C ARG A 165 13.73 2.09 -0.61
N THR A 166 12.66 1.62 -1.22
CA THR A 166 11.30 1.81 -0.73
C THR A 166 10.53 0.49 -0.76
#